data_eef2fee9369744ee8e5abd47f77cbbdf
#
_entry.id   eef2fee9369744ee8e5abd47f77cbbdf
#
_cell.length_a   1.000
_cell.length_b   1.000
_cell.length_c   1.000
_cell.angle_alpha   90.00
_cell.angle_beta   90.00
_cell.angle_gamma   90.00
#
_symmetry.space_group_name_H-M   'P 1'
#
loop_
_entity.id
_entity.type
_entity.pdbx_description
1 polymer ?
#
loop_
_entity_poly.entity_id
_entity_poly.type
_entity_poly.pdbx_seq_one_letter_code
_entity_poly.pdbx_strand_id
1 'polypeptide(L)'
;MDITAAGGALCIPGLYVTGDPGAADKAAQQGSLSIRLGMGWAKSHSFVTGQCPVMKYHRGLMNAILHDKVRIGEAVNATVIGLEDAPEGYAEFDSGVARKFVLDPHNTTGKVTAA
;
A
#
# COMPACT_ATOMS: atom_id res chain seq x y z
N MET A 1 -14.38 -13.56 2.25
CA MET A 1 -14.60 -14.80 3.03
C MET A 1 -15.19 -15.92 2.17
N ASP A 2 -16.11 -15.61 1.27
CA ASP A 2 -16.75 -16.64 0.42
C ASP A 2 -15.76 -17.36 -0.49
N ILE A 3 -14.84 -16.61 -1.12
CA ILE A 3 -13.81 -17.12 -2.05
C ILE A 3 -12.58 -17.75 -1.36
N THR A 4 -12.44 -17.54 -0.05
CA THR A 4 -11.30 -18.08 0.71
C THR A 4 -11.57 -19.54 1.06
N ALA A 5 -10.63 -20.43 0.74
CA ALA A 5 -10.72 -21.84 1.07
C ALA A 5 -10.73 -22.08 2.59
N ALA A 6 -11.18 -23.26 3.03
CA ALA A 6 -11.09 -23.65 4.43
C ALA A 6 -9.63 -23.68 4.89
N GLY A 7 -9.36 -23.22 6.11
CA GLY A 7 -8.01 -23.02 6.64
C GLY A 7 -7.25 -21.83 6.06
N GLY A 8 -7.85 -21.09 5.15
CA GLY A 8 -7.21 -19.96 4.49
C GLY A 8 -7.08 -18.72 5.40
N ALA A 9 -6.17 -17.81 5.01
CA ALA A 9 -5.96 -16.55 5.70
C ALA A 9 -6.57 -15.37 4.93
N LEU A 10 -7.18 -14.45 5.67
CA LEU A 10 -7.61 -13.13 5.17
C LEU A 10 -6.66 -12.08 5.73
N CYS A 11 -6.07 -11.31 4.81
CA CYS A 11 -5.21 -10.20 5.18
C CYS A 11 -5.92 -8.88 4.86
N ILE A 12 -5.90 -7.95 5.80
CA ILE A 12 -6.49 -6.62 5.67
C ILE A 12 -5.35 -5.59 5.78
N PRO A 13 -4.76 -5.18 4.63
CA PRO A 13 -3.61 -4.27 4.63
C PRO A 13 -4.00 -2.79 4.76
N GLY A 14 -5.29 -2.48 4.86
CA GLY A 14 -5.77 -1.11 5.03
C GLY A 14 -5.47 -0.52 6.40
N LEU A 15 -5.38 0.81 6.46
CA LEU A 15 -5.19 1.55 7.69
C LEU A 15 -6.56 1.93 8.29
N TYR A 16 -6.95 1.24 9.36
CA TYR A 16 -8.23 1.44 10.06
C TYR A 16 -7.96 1.70 11.53
N VAL A 17 -7.60 2.94 11.87
CA VAL A 17 -7.15 3.24 13.25
C VAL A 17 -8.29 3.66 14.17
N THR A 18 -8.84 4.85 14.02
CA THR A 18 -9.83 5.40 14.97
C THR A 18 -11.11 5.87 14.32
N GLY A 19 -11.11 6.14 13.04
CA GLY A 19 -12.28 6.61 12.32
C GLY A 19 -11.98 6.86 10.85
N ASP A 20 -13.02 6.84 10.07
CA ASP A 20 -12.99 7.19 8.65
C ASP A 20 -14.14 8.16 8.37
N PRO A 21 -13.91 9.48 8.43
CA PRO A 21 -14.94 10.49 8.21
C PRO A 21 -15.61 10.40 6.83
N GLY A 22 -14.90 9.83 5.85
CA GLY A 22 -15.39 9.65 4.49
C GLY A 22 -16.22 8.38 4.28
N ALA A 23 -16.31 7.49 5.28
CA ALA A 23 -17.05 6.25 5.14
C ALA A 23 -18.56 6.46 4.99
N ALA A 24 -19.20 5.57 4.22
CA ALA A 24 -20.62 5.66 3.90
C ALA A 24 -21.53 5.35 5.10
N ASP A 25 -21.08 4.55 6.05
CA ASP A 25 -21.87 4.17 7.22
C ASP A 25 -21.28 4.70 8.53
N LYS A 26 -22.17 4.90 9.52
CA LYS A 26 -21.79 5.47 10.82
C LYS A 26 -20.82 4.61 11.64
N ALA A 27 -20.88 3.29 11.49
CA ALA A 27 -19.99 2.39 12.22
C ALA A 27 -18.58 2.50 11.69
N ALA A 28 -18.40 2.51 10.36
CA ALA A 28 -17.11 2.73 9.72
C ALA A 28 -16.55 4.12 10.02
N GLN A 29 -17.39 5.16 10.07
CA GLN A 29 -16.97 6.51 10.50
C GLN A 29 -16.35 6.52 11.90
N GLN A 30 -16.73 5.58 12.76
CA GLN A 30 -16.21 5.39 14.12
C GLN A 30 -15.09 4.33 14.19
N GLY A 31 -14.57 3.87 13.06
CA GLY A 31 -13.52 2.84 13.01
C GLY A 31 -14.01 1.41 13.24
N SER A 32 -15.34 1.19 13.23
CA SER A 32 -15.93 -0.13 13.40
C SER A 32 -16.28 -0.76 12.06
N LEU A 33 -15.83 -1.98 11.82
CA LEU A 33 -16.12 -2.72 10.60
C LEU A 33 -16.90 -4.00 10.93
N SER A 34 -18.01 -4.24 10.21
CA SER A 34 -18.76 -5.47 10.34
C SER A 34 -18.13 -6.59 9.51
N ILE A 35 -17.89 -7.74 10.12
CA ILE A 35 -17.44 -8.94 9.45
C ILE A 35 -18.38 -10.11 9.73
N ARG A 36 -18.53 -11.01 8.77
CA ARG A 36 -19.33 -12.24 8.91
C ARG A 36 -18.51 -13.32 9.63
N LEU A 37 -18.22 -13.11 10.91
CA LEU A 37 -17.32 -13.95 11.69
C LEU A 37 -17.73 -15.43 11.68
N GLY A 38 -19.02 -15.75 11.69
CA GLY A 38 -19.50 -17.12 11.61
C GLY A 38 -19.05 -17.89 10.37
N MET A 39 -18.89 -17.21 9.24
CA MET A 39 -18.28 -17.82 8.04
C MET A 39 -16.79 -18.10 8.22
N GLY A 40 -16.08 -17.22 8.90
CA GLY A 40 -14.67 -17.44 9.24
C GLY A 40 -14.49 -18.62 10.18
N TRP A 41 -15.37 -18.74 11.19
CA TRP A 41 -15.39 -19.87 12.11
C TRP A 41 -15.66 -21.19 11.38
N ALA A 42 -16.70 -21.24 10.53
CA ALA A 42 -17.11 -22.45 9.80
C ALA A 42 -15.99 -22.98 8.87
N LYS A 43 -15.15 -22.10 8.36
CA LYS A 43 -14.03 -22.44 7.47
C LYS A 43 -12.66 -22.42 8.15
N SER A 44 -12.60 -22.24 9.47
CA SER A 44 -11.32 -22.13 10.23
C SER A 44 -10.38 -21.07 9.66
N HIS A 45 -10.93 -19.89 9.31
CA HIS A 45 -10.13 -18.80 8.73
C HIS A 45 -9.24 -18.13 9.77
N SER A 46 -8.04 -17.73 9.36
CA SER A 46 -7.19 -16.81 10.09
C SER A 46 -7.39 -15.38 9.60
N PHE A 47 -7.40 -14.41 10.51
CA PHE A 47 -7.46 -12.99 10.20
C PHE A 47 -6.14 -12.33 10.60
N VAL A 48 -5.50 -11.66 9.64
CA VAL A 48 -4.23 -10.97 9.85
C VAL A 48 -4.39 -9.50 9.48
N THR A 49 -4.11 -8.62 10.42
CA THR A 49 -4.20 -7.18 10.22
C THR A 49 -3.06 -6.48 10.95
N GLY A 50 -2.83 -5.24 10.63
CA GLY A 50 -1.81 -4.40 11.25
C GLY A 50 -0.93 -3.68 10.25
N GLN A 51 -0.04 -2.87 10.76
CA GLN A 51 0.94 -2.16 9.95
C GLN A 51 2.01 -3.11 9.43
N CYS A 52 2.58 -2.77 8.27
CA CYS A 52 3.65 -3.55 7.66
C CYS A 52 4.87 -3.62 8.62
N PRO A 53 5.32 -4.82 9.03
CA PRO A 53 6.51 -4.97 9.86
C PRO A 53 7.78 -4.76 9.02
N VAL A 54 8.04 -3.51 8.65
CA VAL A 54 9.13 -3.09 7.75
C VAL A 54 10.48 -3.65 8.18
N MET A 55 10.78 -3.57 9.48
CA MET A 55 12.07 -4.03 10.02
C MET A 55 12.28 -5.55 9.87
N LYS A 56 11.21 -6.31 9.71
CA LYS A 56 11.28 -7.76 9.45
C LYS A 56 11.65 -8.07 8.00
N TYR A 57 11.18 -7.26 7.06
CA TYR A 57 11.23 -7.59 5.64
C TYR A 57 12.24 -6.78 4.83
N HIS A 58 12.63 -5.58 5.29
CA HIS A 58 13.42 -4.62 4.49
C HIS A 58 14.73 -5.19 3.95
N ARG A 59 15.47 -5.98 4.74
CA ARG A 59 16.75 -6.57 4.30
C ARG A 59 16.58 -7.58 3.17
N GLY A 60 15.57 -8.45 3.30
CA GLY A 60 15.24 -9.43 2.26
C GLY A 60 14.79 -8.75 0.97
N LEU A 61 13.97 -7.70 1.09
CA LEU A 61 13.50 -6.92 -0.06
C LEU A 61 14.65 -6.15 -0.73
N MET A 62 15.53 -5.54 0.06
CA MET A 62 16.72 -4.88 -0.47
C MET A 62 17.60 -5.86 -1.25
N ASN A 63 17.87 -7.05 -0.70
CA ASN A 63 18.63 -8.08 -1.40
C ASN A 63 17.96 -8.53 -2.70
N ALA A 64 16.64 -8.66 -2.70
CA ALA A 64 15.90 -9.01 -3.92
C ALA A 64 16.06 -7.95 -5.03
N ILE A 65 16.06 -6.66 -4.65
CA ILE A 65 16.30 -5.55 -5.58
C ILE A 65 17.75 -5.53 -6.06
N LEU A 66 18.72 -5.64 -5.15
CA LEU A 66 20.14 -5.60 -5.49
C LEU A 66 20.60 -6.75 -6.40
N HIS A 67 19.92 -7.89 -6.32
CA HIS A 67 20.16 -9.06 -7.18
C HIS A 67 19.21 -9.14 -8.38
N ASP A 68 18.56 -8.04 -8.74
CA ASP A 68 17.64 -7.91 -9.90
C ASP A 68 16.52 -8.98 -9.94
N LYS A 69 16.13 -9.48 -8.76
CA LYS A 69 15.01 -10.43 -8.64
C LYS A 69 13.65 -9.73 -8.66
N VAL A 70 13.63 -8.44 -8.32
CA VAL A 70 12.43 -7.60 -8.30
C VAL A 70 12.78 -6.20 -8.81
N ARG A 71 12.05 -5.74 -9.81
CA ARG A 71 12.14 -4.37 -10.35
C ARG A 71 10.98 -3.54 -9.82
N ILE A 72 11.07 -3.15 -8.56
CA ILE A 72 9.95 -2.49 -7.89
C ILE A 72 9.58 -1.15 -8.55
N GLY A 73 10.57 -0.39 -9.03
CA GLY A 73 10.32 0.88 -9.71
C GLY A 73 9.42 0.73 -10.94
N GLU A 74 9.64 -0.31 -11.74
CA GLU A 74 8.80 -0.63 -12.90
C GLU A 74 7.40 -1.10 -12.44
N ALA A 75 7.35 -1.99 -11.44
CA ALA A 75 6.10 -2.57 -10.96
C ALA A 75 5.12 -1.53 -10.38
N VAL A 76 5.64 -0.44 -9.78
CA VAL A 76 4.82 0.64 -9.21
C VAL A 76 4.76 1.88 -10.11
N ASN A 77 5.25 1.78 -11.34
CA ASN A 77 5.32 2.88 -12.29
C ASN A 77 5.98 4.13 -11.68
N ALA A 78 7.19 3.95 -11.12
CA ALA A 78 7.92 5.02 -10.46
C ALA A 78 8.44 6.04 -11.49
N THR A 79 8.14 7.32 -11.24
CA THR A 79 8.63 8.45 -12.03
C THR A 79 9.54 9.30 -11.14
N VAL A 80 10.77 9.56 -11.58
CA VAL A 80 11.71 10.40 -10.85
C VAL A 80 11.54 11.85 -11.32
N ILE A 81 11.25 12.75 -10.38
CA ILE A 81 11.03 14.18 -10.65
C ILE A 81 11.95 15.05 -9.79
N GLY A 82 12.18 16.28 -10.24
CA GLY A 82 12.89 17.29 -9.48
C GLY A 82 12.06 17.85 -8.32
N LEU A 83 12.70 18.64 -7.46
CA LEU A 83 12.01 19.27 -6.34
C LEU A 83 10.97 20.31 -6.83
N GLU A 84 11.26 21.01 -7.91
CA GLU A 84 10.39 22.04 -8.48
C GLU A 84 9.08 21.45 -9.02
N ASP A 85 9.12 20.19 -9.47
CA ASP A 85 7.95 19.46 -10.01
C ASP A 85 7.13 18.77 -8.89
N ALA A 86 7.55 18.86 -7.63
CA ALA A 86 6.87 18.22 -6.52
C ALA A 86 5.39 18.63 -6.38
N PRO A 87 5.01 19.93 -6.50
CA PRO A 87 3.60 20.34 -6.41
C PRO A 87 2.71 19.65 -7.45
N GLU A 88 3.19 19.50 -8.68
CA GLU A 88 2.47 18.82 -9.74
C GLU A 88 2.37 17.32 -9.46
N GLY A 89 3.48 16.68 -9.06
CA GLY A 89 3.48 15.28 -8.65
C GLY A 89 2.50 14.98 -7.51
N TYR A 90 2.36 15.87 -6.54
CA TYR A 90 1.35 15.75 -5.48
C TYR A 90 -0.08 15.91 -6.01
N ALA A 91 -0.31 16.85 -6.93
CA ALA A 91 -1.63 17.04 -7.53
C ALA A 91 -2.06 15.81 -8.35
N GLU A 92 -1.16 15.23 -9.14
CA GLU A 92 -1.42 13.99 -9.85
C GLU A 92 -1.69 12.82 -8.90
N PHE A 93 -0.90 12.68 -7.83
CA PHE A 93 -1.11 11.64 -6.83
C PHE A 93 -2.49 11.76 -6.17
N ASP A 94 -2.89 12.97 -5.78
CA ASP A 94 -4.20 13.25 -5.18
C ASP A 94 -5.36 12.96 -6.14
N SER A 95 -5.15 13.16 -7.44
CA SER A 95 -6.12 12.80 -8.49
C SER A 95 -6.27 11.30 -8.72
N GLY A 96 -5.46 10.46 -8.08
CA GLY A 96 -5.52 9.01 -8.18
C GLY A 96 -4.76 8.40 -9.36
N VAL A 97 -3.82 9.13 -9.96
CA VAL A 97 -2.97 8.58 -11.03
C VAL A 97 -2.16 7.38 -10.53
N ALA A 98 -2.17 6.29 -11.29
CA ALA A 98 -1.53 5.02 -10.92
C ALA A 98 -0.01 5.06 -11.14
N ARG A 99 0.70 5.95 -10.44
CA ARG A 99 2.17 6.03 -10.44
C ARG A 99 2.69 6.44 -9.06
N LYS A 100 3.98 6.23 -8.83
CA LYS A 100 4.70 6.71 -7.66
C LYS A 100 5.74 7.73 -8.06
N PHE A 101 5.72 8.90 -7.42
CA PHE A 101 6.74 9.93 -7.64
C PHE A 101 7.90 9.73 -6.66
N VAL A 102 9.11 9.83 -7.18
CA VAL A 102 10.35 9.81 -6.41
C VAL A 102 11.02 11.16 -6.60
N LEU A 103 11.12 11.94 -5.53
CA LEU A 103 11.80 13.23 -5.57
C LEU A 103 13.31 13.03 -5.52
N ASP A 104 14.02 13.56 -6.51
CA ASP A 104 15.48 13.61 -6.56
C ASP A 104 15.95 15.08 -6.68
N PRO A 105 16.03 15.81 -5.55
CA PRO A 105 16.28 17.24 -5.52
C PRO A 105 17.61 17.66 -6.18
N HIS A 106 18.56 16.75 -6.25
CA HIS A 106 19.90 17.01 -6.75
C HIS A 106 20.23 16.27 -8.04
N ASN A 107 19.23 15.64 -8.66
CA ASN A 107 19.42 14.80 -9.85
C ASN A 107 20.56 13.77 -9.70
N THR A 108 20.67 13.19 -8.54
CA THR A 108 21.72 12.22 -8.20
C THR A 108 21.59 10.91 -8.97
N THR A 109 20.36 10.59 -9.39
CA THR A 109 20.08 9.40 -10.21
C THR A 109 20.30 9.64 -11.70
N GLY A 110 20.41 10.90 -12.15
CA GLY A 110 20.45 11.27 -13.57
C GLY A 110 19.16 10.92 -14.33
N LYS A 111 18.03 10.67 -13.62
CA LYS A 111 16.76 10.20 -14.18
C LYS A 111 15.61 11.20 -14.01
N VAL A 112 15.90 12.42 -13.55
CA VAL A 112 14.86 13.46 -13.41
C VAL A 112 14.27 13.75 -14.80
N THR A 113 12.96 13.54 -14.92
CA THR A 113 12.18 13.94 -16.08
C THR A 113 11.31 15.12 -15.68
N ALA A 114 11.14 16.09 -16.57
CA ALA A 114 10.12 17.12 -16.36
C ALA A 114 8.73 16.46 -16.31
N ALA A 115 7.90 16.95 -15.41
CA ALA A 115 6.52 16.49 -15.28
C ALA A 115 5.68 16.95 -16.45
#